data_74c7e816fc287f1f5d1589ddf4c3f7fb
#
_entry.id   74c7e816fc287f1f5d1589ddf4c3f7fb
#
_cell.length_a   1.000
_cell.length_b   1.000
_cell.length_c   1.000
_cell.angle_alpha   90.00
_cell.angle_beta   90.00
_cell.angle_gamma   90.00
#
_symmetry.space_group_name_H-M   'P 1'
#
loop_
_entity.id
_entity.type
_entity.pdbx_description
1 polymer ?
#
loop_
_entity_poly.entity_id
_entity_poly.type
_entity_poly.pdbx_seq_one_letter_code
_entity_poly.pdbx_strand_id
1 'polypeptide(L)'
;MKTIKVILIIISIVVVAFLATGLLVQQTNYSATVSIDKPIDEVFSNFMQIDSVKNWIPDIKSVKPVNINPGITGSVYDVVVLNQGQEIVMTEKIMAYVLNEKVTLFYDAENMLKKDDYLFSEENGITTITLNAACQSESFIMACMFPYFRGTFQAQDQSYLNNFKKFLEE
;
A
#
# COMPACT_ATOMS: atom_id res chain seq x y z
N MET A 1 15.54 19.99 41.33
CA MET A 1 16.67 19.81 40.37
C MET A 1 16.90 18.34 39.99
N LYS A 2 16.88 17.34 40.90
CA LYS A 2 17.06 15.91 40.57
C LYS A 2 15.96 15.38 39.65
N THR A 3 14.70 15.69 39.93
CA THR A 3 13.53 15.25 39.15
C THR A 3 13.55 15.73 37.69
N ILE A 4 13.95 16.99 37.45
CA ILE A 4 14.07 17.55 36.10
C ILE A 4 15.16 16.83 35.32
N LYS A 5 16.29 16.53 35.95
CA LYS A 5 17.39 15.76 35.30
C LYS A 5 16.93 14.38 34.89
N VAL A 6 16.16 13.68 35.75
CA VAL A 6 15.63 12.36 35.46
C VAL A 6 14.65 12.43 34.28
N ILE A 7 13.75 13.40 34.24
CA ILE A 7 12.80 13.60 33.13
C ILE A 7 13.57 13.84 31.80
N LEU A 8 14.57 14.71 31.82
CA LEU A 8 15.39 14.99 30.63
C LEU A 8 16.14 13.74 30.12
N ILE A 9 16.65 12.91 31.02
CA ILE A 9 17.30 11.64 30.66
C ILE A 9 16.31 10.71 29.99
N ILE A 10 15.10 10.55 30.53
CA ILE A 10 14.05 9.69 29.94
C ILE A 10 13.66 10.18 28.54
N ILE A 11 13.42 11.49 28.39
CA ILE A 11 13.11 12.08 27.08
C ILE A 11 14.25 11.81 26.09
N SER A 12 15.51 12.02 26.50
CA SER A 12 16.66 11.76 25.63
C SER A 12 16.73 10.31 25.18
N ILE A 13 16.47 9.34 26.06
CA ILE A 13 16.44 7.91 25.74
C ILE A 13 15.34 7.63 24.71
N VAL A 14 14.13 8.17 24.89
CA VAL A 14 13.00 8.00 23.97
C VAL A 14 13.33 8.57 22.60
N VAL A 15 13.91 9.77 22.53
CA VAL A 15 14.32 10.39 21.26
C VAL A 15 15.38 9.56 20.56
N VAL A 16 16.40 9.10 21.29
CA VAL A 16 17.45 8.24 20.70
C VAL A 16 16.87 6.93 20.20
N ALA A 17 15.98 6.28 20.96
CA ALA A 17 15.32 5.06 20.54
C ALA A 17 14.47 5.29 19.27
N PHE A 18 13.72 6.40 19.20
CA PHE A 18 12.94 6.77 18.02
C PHE A 18 13.83 6.99 16.79
N LEU A 19 14.92 7.74 16.91
CA LEU A 19 15.85 7.98 15.80
C LEU A 19 16.57 6.69 15.37
N ALA A 20 16.84 5.79 16.31
CA ALA A 20 17.44 4.50 16.00
C ALA A 20 16.54 3.63 15.13
N THR A 21 15.20 3.75 15.22
CA THR A 21 14.29 2.98 14.35
C THR A 21 14.49 3.31 12.89
N GLY A 22 14.69 4.58 12.51
CA GLY A 22 14.92 4.99 11.12
C GLY A 22 16.27 4.51 10.55
N LEU A 23 17.24 4.18 11.43
CA LEU A 23 18.52 3.61 11.01
C LEU A 23 18.46 2.08 10.88
N LEU A 24 17.69 1.43 11.75
CA LEU A 24 17.63 -0.03 11.84
C LEU A 24 16.53 -0.64 10.95
N VAL A 25 15.41 0.07 10.78
CA VAL A 25 14.26 -0.40 10.00
C VAL A 25 14.20 0.38 8.70
N GLN A 26 14.83 -0.17 7.66
CA GLN A 26 14.88 0.47 6.34
C GLN A 26 13.54 0.39 5.60
N GLN A 27 12.70 -0.60 5.95
CA GLN A 27 11.45 -0.88 5.24
C GLN A 27 10.41 -1.44 6.21
N THR A 28 9.18 -0.94 6.13
CA THR A 28 8.04 -1.40 6.92
C THR A 28 7.22 -2.38 6.08
N ASN A 29 7.29 -3.66 6.41
CA ASN A 29 6.61 -4.73 5.69
C ASN A 29 5.35 -5.18 6.43
N TYR A 30 4.28 -5.47 5.67
CA TYR A 30 3.05 -6.06 6.18
C TYR A 30 2.34 -6.82 5.06
N SER A 31 1.30 -7.59 5.42
CA SER A 31 0.47 -8.32 4.47
C SER A 31 -1.00 -8.20 4.82
N ALA A 32 -1.84 -8.29 3.78
CA ALA A 32 -3.28 -8.36 3.88
C ALA A 32 -3.79 -9.46 2.95
N THR A 33 -4.91 -10.10 3.28
CA THR A 33 -5.42 -11.23 2.49
C THR A 33 -6.94 -11.20 2.47
N VAL A 34 -7.52 -11.56 1.31
CA VAL A 34 -8.96 -11.72 1.15
C VAL A 34 -9.26 -12.92 0.26
N SER A 35 -10.33 -13.67 0.56
CA SER A 35 -10.85 -14.73 -0.29
C SER A 35 -12.21 -14.30 -0.84
N ILE A 36 -12.40 -14.44 -2.14
CA ILE A 36 -13.55 -13.98 -2.94
C ILE A 36 -14.17 -15.19 -3.61
N ASP A 37 -15.47 -15.38 -3.45
CA ASP A 37 -16.22 -16.51 -4.04
C ASP A 37 -16.51 -16.26 -5.53
N LYS A 38 -15.44 -16.19 -6.30
CA LYS A 38 -15.42 -15.96 -7.76
C LYS A 38 -14.18 -16.59 -8.38
N PRO A 39 -14.26 -17.02 -9.67
CA PRO A 39 -13.11 -17.56 -10.38
C PRO A 39 -12.03 -16.47 -10.62
N ILE A 40 -10.78 -16.92 -10.71
CA ILE A 40 -9.62 -16.03 -10.80
C ILE A 40 -9.63 -15.11 -12.02
N ASP A 41 -10.15 -15.58 -13.15
CA ASP A 41 -10.26 -14.75 -14.37
C ASP A 41 -11.15 -13.52 -14.14
N GLU A 42 -12.30 -13.72 -13.45
CA GLU A 42 -13.23 -12.64 -13.12
C GLU A 42 -12.61 -11.67 -12.11
N VAL A 43 -12.00 -12.20 -11.04
CA VAL A 43 -11.36 -11.40 -9.99
C VAL A 43 -10.20 -10.59 -10.55
N PHE A 44 -9.31 -11.24 -11.30
CA PHE A 44 -8.11 -10.58 -11.85
C PHE A 44 -8.46 -9.52 -12.89
N SER A 45 -9.42 -9.80 -13.79
CA SER A 45 -9.85 -8.84 -14.80
C SER A 45 -10.47 -7.58 -14.17
N ASN A 46 -11.30 -7.73 -13.14
CA ASN A 46 -11.88 -6.60 -12.40
C ASN A 46 -10.84 -5.81 -11.60
N PHE A 47 -9.85 -6.51 -11.00
CA PHE A 47 -8.74 -5.86 -10.30
C PHE A 47 -7.94 -4.94 -11.22
N MET A 48 -7.74 -5.33 -12.47
CA MET A 48 -7.00 -4.56 -13.47
C MET A 48 -7.81 -3.45 -14.15
N GLN A 49 -9.11 -3.33 -13.87
CA GLN A 49 -9.95 -2.27 -14.43
C GLN A 49 -9.76 -0.94 -13.69
N ILE A 50 -9.02 -0.02 -14.30
CA ILE A 50 -8.72 1.31 -13.74
C ILE A 50 -10.01 2.09 -13.41
N ASP A 51 -11.03 1.99 -14.26
CA ASP A 51 -12.28 2.74 -14.08
C ASP A 51 -13.07 2.26 -12.84
N SER A 52 -12.87 1.00 -12.42
CA SER A 52 -13.56 0.42 -11.28
C SER A 52 -12.85 0.65 -9.94
N VAL A 53 -11.57 1.08 -9.95
CA VAL A 53 -10.74 1.19 -8.74
C VAL A 53 -11.38 2.07 -7.66
N LYS A 54 -12.09 3.12 -8.05
CA LYS A 54 -12.81 4.03 -7.13
C LYS A 54 -13.96 3.36 -6.37
N ASN A 55 -14.48 2.23 -6.87
CA ASN A 55 -15.59 1.53 -6.24
C ASN A 55 -15.13 0.79 -4.98
N TRP A 56 -13.83 0.48 -4.88
CA TRP A 56 -13.28 -0.28 -3.76
C TRP A 56 -12.12 0.42 -3.03
N ILE A 57 -11.47 1.43 -3.64
CA ILE A 57 -10.55 2.34 -2.95
C ILE A 57 -11.20 3.73 -2.91
N PRO A 58 -11.97 4.04 -1.87
CA PRO A 58 -12.76 5.29 -1.81
C PRO A 58 -11.89 6.55 -1.77
N ASP A 59 -10.64 6.43 -1.32
CA ASP A 59 -9.71 7.56 -1.24
C ASP A 59 -9.18 8.00 -2.61
N ILE A 60 -9.31 7.16 -3.65
CA ILE A 60 -8.88 7.52 -5.02
C ILE A 60 -9.87 8.49 -5.65
N LYS A 61 -9.39 9.69 -5.96
CA LYS A 61 -10.13 10.71 -6.69
C LYS A 61 -10.05 10.55 -8.21
N SER A 62 -8.85 10.26 -8.72
CA SER A 62 -8.63 10.06 -10.16
C SER A 62 -7.40 9.19 -10.41
N VAL A 63 -7.47 8.41 -11.49
CA VAL A 63 -6.33 7.69 -12.07
C VAL A 63 -6.24 8.13 -13.53
N LYS A 64 -5.06 8.57 -13.97
CA LYS A 64 -4.83 9.03 -15.34
C LYS A 64 -3.62 8.31 -15.92
N PRO A 65 -3.72 7.71 -17.11
CA PRO A 65 -2.58 7.12 -17.76
C PRO A 65 -1.57 8.20 -18.17
N VAL A 66 -0.30 7.95 -17.85
CA VAL A 66 0.85 8.78 -18.28
C VAL A 66 1.56 8.10 -19.42
N ASN A 67 1.83 6.80 -19.27
CA ASN A 67 2.45 5.96 -20.29
C ASN A 67 1.89 4.55 -20.21
N ILE A 68 1.39 4.03 -21.31
CA ILE A 68 0.82 2.67 -21.38
C ILE A 68 1.70 1.81 -22.26
N ASN A 69 2.24 0.76 -21.70
CA ASN A 69 3.02 -0.24 -22.43
C ASN A 69 2.11 -1.38 -22.92
N PRO A 70 2.31 -1.87 -24.17
CA PRO A 70 1.52 -2.97 -24.72
C PRO A 70 1.56 -4.26 -23.88
N GLY A 71 2.67 -4.50 -23.17
CA GLY A 71 2.84 -5.63 -22.25
C GLY A 71 2.40 -5.36 -20.82
N ILE A 72 1.69 -4.25 -20.56
CA ILE A 72 1.21 -3.79 -19.24
C ILE A 72 2.37 -3.42 -18.30
N THR A 73 3.34 -4.31 -18.09
CA THR A 73 4.53 -4.04 -17.25
C THR A 73 5.26 -2.79 -17.74
N GLY A 74 5.57 -1.89 -16.80
CA GLY A 74 6.20 -0.59 -17.06
C GLY A 74 5.19 0.51 -17.40
N SER A 75 3.87 0.23 -17.44
CA SER A 75 2.84 1.27 -17.54
C SER A 75 2.87 2.15 -16.31
N VAL A 76 2.58 3.45 -16.51
CA VAL A 76 2.66 4.50 -15.49
C VAL A 76 1.36 5.29 -15.47
N TYR A 77 0.88 5.57 -14.27
CA TYR A 77 -0.34 6.34 -14.01
C TYR A 77 -0.08 7.43 -12.97
N ASP A 78 -0.75 8.56 -13.12
CA ASP A 78 -0.90 9.56 -12.07
C ASP A 78 -2.16 9.25 -11.28
N VAL A 79 -1.99 8.99 -9.99
CA VAL A 79 -3.07 8.70 -9.05
C VAL A 79 -3.22 9.85 -8.08
N VAL A 80 -4.44 10.40 -7.99
CA VAL A 80 -4.78 11.43 -7.00
C VAL A 80 -5.62 10.78 -5.91
N VAL A 81 -5.14 10.85 -4.68
CA VAL A 81 -5.87 10.36 -3.50
C VAL A 81 -6.25 11.52 -2.58
N LEU A 82 -7.36 11.35 -1.86
CA LEU A 82 -7.78 12.25 -0.80
C LEU A 82 -7.32 11.69 0.54
N ASN A 83 -6.43 12.41 1.23
CA ASN A 83 -6.02 12.08 2.58
C ASN A 83 -6.39 13.23 3.52
N GLN A 84 -7.33 13.00 4.44
CA GLN A 84 -7.82 14.00 5.40
C GLN A 84 -8.23 15.34 4.74
N GLY A 85 -8.82 15.26 3.54
CA GLY A 85 -9.27 16.42 2.77
C GLY A 85 -8.19 17.12 1.93
N GLN A 86 -6.96 16.63 1.96
CA GLN A 86 -5.86 17.08 1.10
C GLN A 86 -5.68 16.12 -0.08
N GLU A 87 -5.45 16.69 -1.26
CA GLU A 87 -5.10 15.91 -2.44
C GLU A 87 -3.60 15.60 -2.45
N ILE A 88 -3.28 14.31 -2.52
CA ILE A 88 -1.93 13.82 -2.71
C ILE A 88 -1.85 13.24 -4.11
N VAL A 89 -0.91 13.72 -4.91
CA VAL A 89 -0.59 13.15 -6.21
C VAL A 89 0.55 12.17 -6.06
N MET A 90 0.36 10.95 -6.56
CA MET A 90 1.40 9.93 -6.60
C MET A 90 1.52 9.32 -7.99
N THR A 91 2.71 8.87 -8.32
CA THR A 91 2.95 8.08 -9.52
C THR A 91 2.82 6.61 -9.19
N GLU A 92 1.96 5.90 -9.91
CA GLU A 92 1.84 4.44 -9.86
C GLU A 92 2.56 3.84 -11.08
N LYS A 93 3.40 2.85 -10.85
CA LYS A 93 4.07 2.09 -11.91
C LYS A 93 3.81 0.60 -11.75
N ILE A 94 3.37 -0.05 -12.82
CA ILE A 94 3.25 -1.52 -12.85
C ILE A 94 4.64 -2.11 -13.05
N MET A 95 5.20 -2.72 -12.01
CA MET A 95 6.55 -3.31 -12.02
C MET A 95 6.58 -4.74 -12.54
N ALA A 96 5.49 -5.50 -12.33
CA ALA A 96 5.30 -6.84 -12.86
C ALA A 96 3.82 -7.09 -13.12
N TYR A 97 3.56 -7.87 -14.16
CA TYR A 97 2.22 -8.36 -14.53
C TYR A 97 2.35 -9.78 -15.03
N VAL A 98 1.67 -10.72 -14.35
CA VAL A 98 1.51 -12.11 -14.77
C VAL A 98 0.03 -12.43 -14.67
N LEU A 99 -0.59 -12.70 -15.81
CA LEU A 99 -2.04 -12.93 -15.90
C LEU A 99 -2.49 -13.99 -14.88
N ASN A 100 -3.50 -13.67 -14.08
CA ASN A 100 -4.10 -14.51 -13.05
C ASN A 100 -3.16 -14.96 -11.92
N GLU A 101 -1.94 -14.42 -11.85
CA GLU A 101 -0.98 -14.84 -10.85
C GLU A 101 -0.46 -13.67 -10.02
N LYS A 102 -0.06 -12.57 -10.67
CA LYS A 102 0.66 -11.51 -9.97
C LYS A 102 0.51 -10.14 -10.62
N VAL A 103 0.33 -9.13 -9.77
CA VAL A 103 0.53 -7.72 -10.11
C VAL A 103 1.43 -7.09 -9.06
N THR A 104 2.52 -6.43 -9.49
CA THR A 104 3.37 -5.64 -8.61
C THR A 104 3.21 -4.17 -8.97
N LEU A 105 2.74 -3.37 -8.03
CA LEU A 105 2.60 -1.93 -8.14
C LEU A 105 3.67 -1.23 -7.31
N PHE A 106 4.18 -0.14 -7.83
CA PHE A 106 5.08 0.75 -7.12
C PHE A 106 4.50 2.15 -7.13
N TYR A 107 4.34 2.71 -5.95
CA TYR A 107 3.82 4.06 -5.73
C TYR A 107 4.94 4.97 -5.25
N ASP A 108 5.06 6.11 -5.91
CA ASP A 108 5.98 7.19 -5.54
C ASP A 108 5.14 8.43 -5.19
N ALA A 109 5.09 8.73 -3.91
CA ALA A 109 4.46 9.92 -3.35
C ALA A 109 5.54 10.72 -2.62
N GLU A 110 5.34 12.03 -2.44
CA GLU A 110 6.33 13.02 -1.93
C GLU A 110 7.25 12.52 -0.81
N ASN A 111 6.70 11.77 0.16
CA ASN A 111 7.45 11.27 1.32
C ASN A 111 7.28 9.76 1.56
N MET A 112 6.70 9.04 0.62
CA MET A 112 6.43 7.62 0.74
C MET A 112 6.68 6.89 -0.58
N LEU A 113 7.52 5.88 -0.53
CA LEU A 113 7.67 4.88 -1.58
C LEU A 113 7.01 3.60 -1.08
N LYS A 114 6.04 3.08 -1.84
CA LYS A 114 5.32 1.86 -1.48
C LYS A 114 5.39 0.86 -2.63
N LYS A 115 5.72 -0.37 -2.31
CA LYS A 115 5.66 -1.51 -3.22
C LYS A 115 4.59 -2.48 -2.74
N ASP A 116 3.66 -2.81 -3.61
CA ASP A 116 2.58 -3.75 -3.37
C ASP A 116 2.70 -4.94 -4.32
N ASP A 117 2.97 -6.12 -3.77
CA ASP A 117 2.96 -7.39 -4.50
C ASP A 117 1.61 -8.09 -4.24
N TYR A 118 0.69 -8.04 -5.21
CA TYR A 118 -0.57 -8.79 -5.20
C TYR A 118 -0.35 -10.16 -5.85
N LEU A 119 -0.60 -11.20 -5.08
CA LEU A 119 -0.56 -12.59 -5.53
C LEU A 119 -1.97 -13.15 -5.57
N PHE A 120 -2.31 -13.81 -6.66
CA PHE A 120 -3.62 -14.42 -6.89
C PHE A 120 -3.49 -15.93 -6.93
N SER A 121 -4.40 -16.63 -6.27
CA SER A 121 -4.50 -18.08 -6.33
C SER A 121 -5.96 -18.51 -6.25
N GLU A 122 -6.31 -19.62 -6.92
CA GLU A 122 -7.66 -20.15 -6.88
C GLU A 122 -7.66 -21.58 -6.36
N GLU A 123 -8.62 -21.87 -5.51
CA GLU A 123 -8.94 -23.23 -5.06
C GLU A 123 -10.46 -23.39 -5.00
N ASN A 124 -10.99 -24.42 -5.70
CA ASN A 124 -12.42 -24.76 -5.73
C ASN A 124 -13.34 -23.59 -6.14
N GLY A 125 -12.90 -22.74 -7.08
CA GLY A 125 -13.67 -21.58 -7.56
C GLY A 125 -13.62 -20.36 -6.64
N ILE A 126 -12.82 -20.41 -5.57
CA ILE A 126 -12.59 -19.30 -4.65
C ILE A 126 -11.22 -18.74 -4.93
N THR A 127 -11.16 -17.44 -5.25
CA THR A 127 -9.90 -16.72 -5.47
C THR A 127 -9.43 -16.08 -4.18
N THR A 128 -8.17 -16.33 -3.84
CA THR A 128 -7.50 -15.65 -2.73
C THR A 128 -6.50 -14.64 -3.28
N ILE A 129 -6.60 -13.40 -2.82
CA ILE A 129 -5.64 -12.32 -3.06
C ILE A 129 -4.79 -12.14 -1.81
N THR A 130 -3.47 -12.26 -1.94
CA THR A 130 -2.52 -11.93 -0.89
C THR A 130 -1.70 -10.73 -1.32
N LEU A 131 -1.83 -9.64 -0.58
CA LEU A 131 -0.99 -8.45 -0.70
C LEU A 131 0.21 -8.57 0.24
N ASN A 132 1.42 -8.44 -0.30
CA ASN A 132 2.64 -8.21 0.46
C ASN A 132 3.12 -6.79 0.17
N ALA A 133 2.99 -5.91 1.15
CA ALA A 133 3.31 -4.50 1.04
C ALA A 133 4.62 -4.15 1.75
N ALA A 134 5.35 -3.20 1.16
CA ALA A 134 6.58 -2.67 1.70
C ALA A 134 6.60 -1.15 1.55
N CYS A 135 6.65 -0.42 2.67
CA CYS A 135 6.72 1.04 2.72
C CYS A 135 8.09 1.51 3.18
N GLN A 136 8.62 2.54 2.53
CA GLN A 136 9.85 3.23 2.91
C GLN A 136 9.71 4.73 2.64
N SER A 137 10.63 5.53 3.18
CA SER A 137 10.69 6.97 2.93
C SER A 137 12.13 7.42 2.75
N GLU A 138 12.33 8.38 1.85
CA GLU A 138 13.60 9.10 1.71
C GLU A 138 13.78 10.14 2.82
N SER A 139 12.69 10.59 3.44
CA SER A 139 12.73 11.45 4.63
C SER A 139 13.09 10.62 5.87
N PHE A 140 14.21 10.92 6.51
CA PHE A 140 14.67 10.23 7.72
C PHE A 140 13.62 10.24 8.85
N ILE A 141 12.94 11.38 9.05
CA ILE A 141 11.90 11.49 10.09
C ILE A 141 10.72 10.57 9.77
N MET A 142 10.26 10.52 8.51
CA MET A 142 9.19 9.64 8.09
C MET A 142 9.61 8.16 8.19
N ALA A 143 10.86 7.84 7.83
CA ALA A 143 11.41 6.50 8.02
C ALA A 143 11.41 6.06 9.50
N CYS A 144 11.69 6.97 10.44
CA CYS A 144 11.55 6.70 11.87
C CYS A 144 10.10 6.43 12.28
N MET A 145 9.12 7.05 11.62
CA MET A 145 7.70 6.95 11.97
C MET A 145 7.03 5.68 11.42
N PHE A 146 7.35 5.26 10.18
CA PHE A 146 6.65 4.20 9.47
C PHE A 146 6.50 2.88 10.24
N PRO A 147 7.52 2.38 10.98
CA PRO A 147 7.38 1.15 11.75
C PRO A 147 6.24 1.20 12.78
N TYR A 148 5.98 2.36 13.36
CA TYR A 148 4.91 2.57 14.35
C TYR A 148 3.51 2.63 13.69
N PHE A 149 3.43 2.96 12.39
CA PHE A 149 2.18 3.00 11.62
C PHE A 149 1.91 1.72 10.83
N ARG A 150 2.74 0.69 10.98
CA ARG A 150 2.57 -0.59 10.30
C ARG A 150 1.14 -1.13 10.39
N GLY A 151 0.57 -1.13 11.59
CA GLY A 151 -0.80 -1.63 11.81
C GLY A 151 -1.87 -0.79 11.10
N THR A 152 -1.67 0.52 11.01
CA THR A 152 -2.56 1.44 10.30
C THR A 152 -2.53 1.18 8.79
N PHE A 153 -1.33 1.05 8.21
CA PHE A 153 -1.17 0.71 6.80
C PHE A 153 -1.81 -0.64 6.45
N GLN A 154 -1.53 -1.66 7.28
CA GLN A 154 -2.13 -2.98 7.10
C GLN A 154 -3.66 -2.95 7.19
N ALA A 155 -4.22 -2.25 8.16
CA ALA A 155 -5.67 -2.14 8.32
C ALA A 155 -6.34 -1.40 7.15
N GLN A 156 -5.68 -0.38 6.60
CA GLN A 156 -6.17 0.35 5.43
C GLN A 156 -6.21 -0.54 4.18
N ASP A 157 -5.10 -1.23 3.87
CA ASP A 157 -5.05 -2.12 2.71
C ASP A 157 -5.99 -3.32 2.87
N GLN A 158 -6.13 -3.87 4.08
CA GLN A 158 -7.12 -4.90 4.37
C GLN A 158 -8.55 -4.40 4.12
N SER A 159 -8.83 -3.15 4.47
CA SER A 159 -10.14 -2.52 4.19
C SER A 159 -10.39 -2.41 2.70
N TYR A 160 -9.39 -2.02 1.89
CA TYR A 160 -9.53 -1.96 0.44
C TYR A 160 -9.79 -3.33 -0.18
N LEU A 161 -9.08 -4.37 0.25
CA LEU A 161 -9.32 -5.73 -0.20
C LEU A 161 -10.73 -6.23 0.19
N ASN A 162 -11.19 -5.89 1.38
CA ASN A 162 -12.56 -6.23 1.81
C ASN A 162 -13.62 -5.48 0.98
N ASN A 163 -13.38 -4.21 0.64
CA ASN A 163 -14.25 -3.45 -0.25
C ASN A 163 -14.26 -4.04 -1.66
N PHE A 164 -13.10 -4.50 -2.16
CA PHE A 164 -13.02 -5.17 -3.45
C PHE A 164 -13.82 -6.47 -3.48
N LYS A 165 -13.70 -7.30 -2.43
CA LYS A 165 -14.55 -8.47 -2.26
C LYS A 165 -16.02 -8.10 -2.34
N LYS A 166 -16.44 -7.13 -1.54
CA LYS A 166 -17.83 -6.67 -1.50
C LYS A 166 -18.30 -6.18 -2.88
N PHE A 167 -17.48 -5.42 -3.59
CA PHE A 167 -17.78 -4.93 -4.94
C PHE A 167 -18.01 -6.05 -5.96
N LEU A 168 -17.33 -7.19 -5.82
CA LEU A 168 -17.47 -8.32 -6.73
C LEU A 168 -18.61 -9.30 -6.36
N GLU A 169 -18.98 -9.36 -5.09
CA GLU A 169 -19.99 -10.31 -4.58
C GLU A 169 -21.39 -9.69 -4.44
N GLU A 170 -21.54 -8.37 -4.55
CA GLU A 170 -22.83 -7.63 -4.61
C GLU A 170 -23.26 -7.38 -6.06
#